data_c6eb02c25b44991e65b9ae4c1e59d132
#
_entry.id   c6eb02c25b44991e65b9ae4c1e59d132
#
_cell.length_a   1.000
_cell.length_b   1.000
_cell.length_c   1.000
_cell.angle_alpha   90.00
_cell.angle_beta   90.00
_cell.angle_gamma   90.00
#
_symmetry.space_group_name_H-M   'P 1'
#
loop_
_entity.id
_entity.type
_entity.pdbx_description
1 polymer ?
#
loop_
_entity_poly.entity_id
_entity_poly.type
_entity_poly.pdbx_seq_one_letter_code
_entity_poly.pdbx_strand_id
1 'polypeptide(L)'
;VVTKIVGQKAYLLCLACETDFVAQNAEYTASANAMLEVAVKNDAADRDALMASKNDEGHTVEEMVTEKSGQTGEKIELAYYARIEAPYCAAYVHFNKKLGTILGFNKEIPAEVAHTVTMQATAMAPVSISEADCPAEVVEHERKIAVEAMKQDPKNANKPEAILEKI
;
A
#
# COMPACT_ATOMS: atom_id res chain seq x y z
N VAL A 1 -5.83 -6.33 3.07
CA VAL A 1 -5.74 -5.47 1.89
C VAL A 1 -6.53 -6.08 0.76
N VAL A 2 -7.33 -5.28 0.06
CA VAL A 2 -8.05 -5.64 -1.16
C VAL A 2 -7.77 -4.62 -2.25
N THR A 3 -7.79 -5.06 -3.52
CA THR A 3 -7.51 -4.21 -4.68
C THR A 3 -8.50 -4.47 -5.80
N LYS A 4 -8.76 -3.47 -6.63
CA LYS A 4 -9.57 -3.60 -7.85
C LYS A 4 -9.04 -2.69 -8.95
N ILE A 5 -9.03 -3.20 -10.17
CA ILE A 5 -8.69 -2.44 -11.38
C ILE A 5 -9.95 -2.32 -12.23
N VAL A 6 -10.26 -1.10 -12.65
CA VAL A 6 -11.38 -0.80 -13.57
C VAL A 6 -10.89 0.14 -14.66
N GLY A 7 -10.69 -0.38 -15.85
CA GLY A 7 -10.09 0.36 -16.96
C GLY A 7 -8.67 0.84 -16.60
N GLN A 8 -8.47 2.15 -16.63
CA GLN A 8 -7.19 2.80 -16.33
C GLN A 8 -7.04 3.22 -14.86
N LYS A 9 -7.97 2.81 -13.98
CA LYS A 9 -7.94 3.13 -12.56
C LYS A 9 -7.68 1.89 -11.73
N ALA A 10 -6.85 2.03 -10.72
CA ALA A 10 -6.64 1.00 -9.71
C ALA A 10 -6.93 1.58 -8.33
N TYR A 11 -7.56 0.75 -7.50
CA TYR A 11 -8.00 1.05 -6.16
C TYR A 11 -7.41 0.05 -5.18
N LEU A 12 -6.97 0.53 -4.03
CA LEU A 12 -6.48 -0.29 -2.93
C LEU A 12 -7.13 0.18 -1.63
N LEU A 13 -7.64 -0.77 -0.86
CA LEU A 13 -8.24 -0.53 0.45
C LEU A 13 -7.62 -1.47 1.48
N CYS A 14 -7.21 -0.92 2.61
CA CYS A 14 -6.76 -1.65 3.78
C CYS A 14 -7.76 -1.48 4.92
N LEU A 15 -8.50 -2.54 5.21
CA LEU A 15 -9.32 -2.63 6.42
C LEU A 15 -8.49 -3.33 7.49
N ALA A 16 -8.28 -2.68 8.64
CA ALA A 16 -7.51 -3.21 9.76
C ALA A 16 -8.44 -3.76 10.84
N CYS A 17 -7.99 -4.80 11.51
CA CYS A 17 -8.61 -5.43 12.69
C CYS A 17 -7.53 -5.80 13.70
N GLU A 18 -7.91 -6.23 14.89
CA GLU A 18 -6.95 -6.51 15.98
C GLU A 18 -6.35 -7.92 15.91
N THR A 19 -7.13 -8.91 15.44
CA THR A 19 -6.69 -10.31 15.43
C THR A 19 -6.63 -10.93 14.03
N ASP A 20 -5.77 -11.93 13.89
CA ASP A 20 -5.68 -12.75 12.68
C ASP A 20 -6.93 -13.61 12.48
N PHE A 21 -7.68 -13.92 13.53
CA PHE A 21 -8.95 -14.66 13.43
C PHE A 21 -9.98 -13.88 12.61
N VAL A 22 -10.16 -12.59 12.93
CA VAL A 22 -11.04 -11.70 12.16
C VAL A 22 -10.48 -11.46 10.76
N ALA A 23 -9.17 -11.22 10.62
CA ALA A 23 -8.55 -10.99 9.32
C ALA A 23 -8.72 -12.16 8.32
N GLN A 24 -8.81 -13.40 8.81
CA GLN A 24 -9.01 -14.61 7.99
C GLN A 24 -10.48 -14.93 7.74
N ASN A 25 -11.40 -14.25 8.42
CA ASN A 25 -12.84 -14.46 8.26
C ASN A 25 -13.29 -14.05 6.85
N ALA A 26 -14.09 -14.91 6.20
CA ALA A 26 -14.60 -14.66 4.86
C ALA A 26 -15.56 -13.46 4.81
N GLU A 27 -16.40 -13.28 5.83
CA GLU A 27 -17.32 -12.14 5.92
C GLU A 27 -16.59 -10.81 6.12
N TYR A 28 -15.50 -10.82 6.88
CA TYR A 28 -14.63 -9.64 7.02
C TYR A 28 -13.99 -9.26 5.69
N THR A 29 -13.48 -10.25 4.95
CA THR A 29 -12.95 -10.01 3.59
C THR A 29 -14.05 -9.52 2.64
N ALA A 30 -15.25 -10.06 2.72
CA ALA A 30 -16.40 -9.61 1.92
C ALA A 30 -16.78 -8.16 2.23
N SER A 31 -16.74 -7.73 3.51
CA SER A 31 -16.98 -6.34 3.90
C SER A 31 -15.93 -5.39 3.34
N ALA A 32 -14.64 -5.77 3.36
CA ALA A 32 -13.59 -4.97 2.74
C ALA A 32 -13.80 -4.81 1.22
N ASN A 33 -14.22 -5.87 0.53
CA ASN A 33 -14.56 -5.81 -0.89
C ASN A 33 -15.80 -4.95 -1.15
N ALA A 34 -16.85 -5.04 -0.31
CA ALA A 34 -18.03 -4.20 -0.43
C ALA A 34 -17.68 -2.70 -0.31
N MET A 35 -16.83 -2.33 0.65
CA MET A 35 -16.33 -0.95 0.78
C MET A 35 -15.49 -0.52 -0.44
N LEU A 36 -14.71 -1.43 -1.01
CA LEU A 36 -13.95 -1.16 -2.24
C LEU A 36 -14.88 -0.95 -3.44
N GLU A 37 -16.01 -1.67 -3.54
CA GLU A 37 -17.03 -1.43 -4.58
C GLU A 37 -17.66 -0.04 -4.42
N VAL A 38 -17.89 0.43 -3.19
CA VAL A 38 -18.35 1.80 -2.93
C VAL A 38 -17.31 2.81 -3.43
N ALA A 39 -16.02 2.55 -3.18
CA ALA A 39 -14.92 3.39 -3.68
C ALA A 39 -14.92 3.51 -5.20
N VAL A 40 -15.07 2.38 -5.89
CA VAL A 40 -15.11 2.31 -7.35
C VAL A 40 -16.32 3.03 -7.92
N LYS A 41 -17.51 2.78 -7.36
CA LYS A 41 -18.78 3.36 -7.82
C LYS A 41 -18.81 4.87 -7.70
N ASN A 42 -18.29 5.40 -6.60
CA ASN A 42 -18.27 6.84 -6.31
C ASN A 42 -16.99 7.52 -6.83
N ASP A 43 -16.06 6.76 -7.41
CA ASP A 43 -14.73 7.24 -7.83
C ASP A 43 -14.03 8.06 -6.74
N ALA A 44 -14.09 7.58 -5.50
CA ALA A 44 -13.59 8.30 -4.34
C ALA A 44 -12.11 8.67 -4.52
N ALA A 45 -11.80 9.96 -4.38
CA ALA A 45 -10.45 10.47 -4.67
C ALA A 45 -9.45 10.13 -3.56
N ASP A 46 -9.90 10.11 -2.33
CA ASP A 46 -9.10 9.87 -1.14
C ASP A 46 -9.91 9.13 -0.05
N ARG A 47 -9.26 8.88 1.08
CA ARG A 47 -9.85 8.16 2.21
C ARG A 47 -11.07 8.87 2.79
N ASP A 48 -11.02 10.19 2.93
CA ASP A 48 -12.10 10.97 3.56
C ASP A 48 -13.33 11.01 2.63
N ALA A 49 -13.12 11.17 1.33
CA ALA A 49 -14.18 11.05 0.33
C ALA A 49 -14.81 9.65 0.34
N LEU A 50 -14.01 8.60 0.49
CA LEU A 50 -14.50 7.23 0.60
C LEU A 50 -15.33 7.03 1.88
N MET A 51 -14.86 7.49 3.02
CA MET A 51 -15.58 7.36 4.31
C MET A 51 -16.97 7.99 4.25
N ALA A 52 -17.11 9.13 3.55
CA ALA A 52 -18.38 9.83 3.35
C ALA A 52 -19.25 9.23 2.22
N SER A 53 -18.70 8.37 1.36
CA SER A 53 -19.41 7.76 0.24
C SER A 53 -20.43 6.72 0.72
N LYS A 54 -21.56 6.63 -0.01
CA LYS A 54 -22.67 5.74 0.36
C LYS A 54 -22.73 4.52 -0.56
N ASN A 55 -23.09 3.39 0.03
CA ASN A 55 -23.47 2.19 -0.70
C ASN A 55 -24.91 2.32 -1.29
N ASP A 56 -25.37 1.28 -1.98
CA ASP A 56 -26.71 1.27 -2.60
C ASP A 56 -27.86 1.27 -1.58
N GLU A 57 -27.59 0.91 -0.34
CA GLU A 57 -28.56 0.91 0.76
C GLU A 57 -28.60 2.25 1.50
N GLY A 58 -27.72 3.20 1.13
CA GLY A 58 -27.66 4.54 1.70
C GLY A 58 -26.73 4.68 2.91
N HIS A 59 -26.05 3.61 3.32
CA HIS A 59 -25.08 3.64 4.42
C HIS A 59 -23.73 4.18 3.94
N THR A 60 -23.11 5.04 4.74
CA THR A 60 -21.75 5.51 4.48
C THR A 60 -20.73 4.40 4.78
N VAL A 61 -19.55 4.49 4.19
CA VAL A 61 -18.44 3.57 4.51
C VAL A 61 -18.05 3.68 5.99
N GLU A 62 -18.14 4.87 6.59
CA GLU A 62 -17.94 5.07 8.03
C GLU A 62 -18.92 4.25 8.88
N GLU A 63 -20.21 4.26 8.50
CA GLU A 63 -21.24 3.44 9.16
C GLU A 63 -20.95 1.93 8.96
N MET A 64 -20.52 1.51 7.75
CA MET A 64 -20.16 0.13 7.48
C MET A 64 -18.97 -0.34 8.34
N VAL A 65 -17.95 0.50 8.54
CA VAL A 65 -16.80 0.21 9.42
C VAL A 65 -17.26 0.08 10.89
N THR A 66 -18.12 0.99 11.33
CA THR A 66 -18.67 1.00 12.71
C THR A 66 -19.51 -0.25 12.97
N GLU A 67 -20.38 -0.61 12.03
CA GLU A 67 -21.18 -1.83 12.09
C GLU A 67 -20.31 -3.09 12.18
N LYS A 68 -19.26 -3.15 11.35
CA LYS A 68 -18.32 -4.30 11.37
C LYS A 68 -17.58 -4.39 12.69
N SER A 69 -17.19 -3.27 13.32
CA SER A 69 -16.63 -3.26 14.68
C SER A 69 -17.60 -3.84 15.70
N GLY A 70 -18.89 -3.47 15.63
CA GLY A 70 -19.94 -4.02 16.50
C GLY A 70 -20.16 -5.51 16.31
N GLN A 71 -20.12 -6.00 15.05
CA GLN A 71 -20.30 -7.42 14.72
C GLN A 71 -19.13 -8.30 15.18
N THR A 72 -17.91 -7.81 15.08
CA THR A 72 -16.70 -8.57 15.41
C THR A 72 -16.30 -8.44 16.87
N GLY A 73 -16.73 -7.37 17.55
CA GLY A 73 -16.26 -7.02 18.89
C GLY A 73 -14.82 -6.50 18.92
N GLU A 74 -14.21 -6.26 17.75
CA GLU A 74 -12.86 -5.71 17.60
C GLU A 74 -12.92 -4.30 17.03
N LYS A 75 -11.90 -3.50 17.27
CA LYS A 75 -11.71 -2.23 16.59
C LYS A 75 -11.39 -2.50 15.12
N ILE A 76 -12.33 -2.14 14.24
CA ILE A 76 -12.13 -2.14 12.80
C ILE A 76 -11.88 -0.71 12.33
N GLU A 77 -10.93 -0.55 11.42
CA GLU A 77 -10.52 0.75 10.90
C GLU A 77 -10.22 0.66 9.41
N LEU A 78 -10.69 1.62 8.62
CA LEU A 78 -10.20 1.84 7.26
C LEU A 78 -8.84 2.54 7.39
N ALA A 79 -7.78 1.73 7.52
CA ALA A 79 -6.43 2.20 7.82
C ALA A 79 -5.79 2.93 6.64
N TYR A 80 -6.07 2.45 5.41
CA TYR A 80 -5.47 3.04 4.21
C TYR A 80 -6.39 2.88 3.00
N TYR A 81 -6.39 3.89 2.16
CA TYR A 81 -7.03 3.86 0.85
C TYR A 81 -6.19 4.64 -0.14
N ALA A 82 -6.06 4.11 -1.34
CA ALA A 82 -5.42 4.79 -2.46
C ALA A 82 -6.15 4.51 -3.76
N ARG A 83 -6.18 5.51 -4.63
CA ARG A 83 -6.63 5.45 -6.00
C ARG A 83 -5.54 6.02 -6.91
N ILE A 84 -5.25 5.31 -7.98
CA ILE A 84 -4.36 5.79 -9.04
C ILE A 84 -5.04 5.69 -10.40
N GLU A 85 -4.59 6.48 -11.35
CA GLU A 85 -5.02 6.45 -12.74
C GLU A 85 -3.79 6.51 -13.65
N ALA A 86 -3.70 5.57 -14.59
CA ALA A 86 -2.58 5.45 -15.52
C ALA A 86 -3.00 4.71 -16.78
N PRO A 87 -2.30 4.87 -17.92
CA PRO A 87 -2.56 4.13 -19.15
C PRO A 87 -2.64 2.61 -18.97
N TYR A 88 -1.89 2.07 -18.03
CA TYR A 88 -1.96 0.67 -17.63
C TYR A 88 -1.75 0.55 -16.11
N CYS A 89 -2.59 -0.22 -15.43
CA CYS A 89 -2.50 -0.45 -13.99
C CYS A 89 -2.29 -1.92 -13.68
N ALA A 90 -1.51 -2.20 -12.65
CA ALA A 90 -1.35 -3.54 -12.08
C ALA A 90 -1.57 -3.49 -10.57
N ALA A 91 -1.97 -4.63 -10.00
CA ALA A 91 -2.19 -4.80 -8.59
C ALA A 91 -1.63 -6.15 -8.12
N TYR A 92 -1.13 -6.17 -6.90
CA TYR A 92 -0.71 -7.38 -6.22
C TYR A 92 -1.18 -7.34 -4.77
N VAL A 93 -1.76 -8.44 -4.29
CA VAL A 93 -2.06 -8.64 -2.87
C VAL A 93 -1.36 -9.93 -2.44
N HIS A 94 -0.55 -9.83 -1.40
CA HIS A 94 0.17 -10.99 -0.88
C HIS A 94 -0.79 -12.01 -0.28
N PHE A 95 -0.42 -13.30 -0.30
CA PHE A 95 -1.30 -14.40 0.10
C PHE A 95 -1.89 -14.25 1.51
N ASN A 96 -1.14 -13.62 2.44
CA ASN A 96 -1.60 -13.33 3.80
C ASN A 96 -2.56 -12.14 3.90
N LYS A 97 -2.84 -11.44 2.78
CA LYS A 97 -3.69 -10.25 2.67
C LYS A 97 -3.27 -9.05 3.55
N LYS A 98 -2.06 -9.07 4.12
CA LYS A 98 -1.52 -7.99 4.95
C LYS A 98 -0.75 -6.95 4.14
N LEU A 99 -0.25 -7.34 2.97
CA LEU A 99 0.52 -6.49 2.06
C LEU A 99 -0.17 -6.44 0.71
N GLY A 100 -0.12 -5.29 0.07
CA GLY A 100 -0.65 -5.12 -1.28
C GLY A 100 -0.16 -3.81 -1.90
N THR A 101 -0.09 -3.78 -3.21
CA THR A 101 0.38 -2.64 -3.99
C THR A 101 -0.46 -2.48 -5.24
N ILE A 102 -0.71 -1.25 -5.63
CA ILE A 102 -1.20 -0.86 -6.95
C ILE A 102 -0.12 -0.03 -7.63
N LEU A 103 0.13 -0.30 -8.92
CA LEU A 103 1.09 0.44 -9.73
C LEU A 103 0.44 0.94 -11.02
N GLY A 104 0.79 2.17 -11.41
CA GLY A 104 0.48 2.75 -12.70
C GLY A 104 1.71 2.77 -13.60
N PHE A 105 1.52 2.40 -14.88
CA PHE A 105 2.53 2.43 -15.91
C PHE A 105 2.14 3.44 -16.99
N ASN A 106 3.11 4.13 -17.55
CA ASN A 106 2.90 5.13 -18.59
C ASN A 106 2.55 4.55 -19.97
N LYS A 107 2.60 3.23 -20.11
CA LYS A 107 2.21 2.46 -21.29
C LYS A 107 1.83 1.03 -20.91
N GLU A 108 1.13 0.35 -21.80
CA GLU A 108 0.87 -1.07 -21.69
C GLU A 108 2.17 -1.86 -21.75
N ILE A 109 2.28 -2.85 -20.87
CA ILE A 109 3.42 -3.78 -20.78
C ILE A 109 2.88 -5.21 -20.61
N PRO A 110 3.67 -6.25 -20.88
CA PRO A 110 3.26 -7.63 -20.64
C PRO A 110 2.78 -7.84 -19.20
N ALA A 111 1.63 -8.49 -19.02
CA ALA A 111 1.02 -8.69 -17.71
C ALA A 111 1.93 -9.40 -16.70
N GLU A 112 2.76 -10.35 -17.16
CA GLU A 112 3.74 -11.04 -16.33
C GLU A 112 4.83 -10.09 -15.80
N VAL A 113 5.29 -9.15 -16.62
CA VAL A 113 6.25 -8.12 -16.20
C VAL A 113 5.63 -7.18 -15.19
N ALA A 114 4.40 -6.70 -15.46
CA ALA A 114 3.65 -5.84 -14.55
C ALA A 114 3.42 -6.52 -13.19
N HIS A 115 3.04 -7.80 -13.20
CA HIS A 115 2.86 -8.60 -11.99
C HIS A 115 4.16 -8.71 -11.18
N THR A 116 5.27 -9.06 -11.84
CA THR A 116 6.59 -9.20 -11.19
C THR A 116 7.06 -7.89 -10.56
N VAL A 117 6.94 -6.77 -11.29
CA VAL A 117 7.32 -5.45 -10.78
C VAL A 117 6.45 -5.05 -9.58
N THR A 118 5.13 -5.28 -9.66
CA THR A 118 4.20 -4.95 -8.56
C THR A 118 4.47 -5.82 -7.32
N MET A 119 4.76 -7.11 -7.51
CA MET A 119 5.15 -8.02 -6.44
C MET A 119 6.47 -7.57 -5.78
N GLN A 120 7.47 -7.18 -6.58
CA GLN A 120 8.75 -6.67 -6.09
C GLN A 120 8.56 -5.36 -5.31
N ALA A 121 7.74 -4.43 -5.81
CA ALA A 121 7.40 -3.20 -5.10
C ALA A 121 6.71 -3.48 -3.76
N THR A 122 5.85 -4.51 -3.70
CA THR A 122 5.22 -4.94 -2.44
C THR A 122 6.24 -5.45 -1.42
N ALA A 123 7.24 -6.20 -1.89
CA ALA A 123 8.28 -6.78 -1.02
C ALA A 123 9.28 -5.73 -0.52
N MET A 124 9.66 -4.78 -1.38
CA MET A 124 10.72 -3.81 -1.10
C MET A 124 10.21 -2.50 -0.50
N ALA A 125 8.91 -2.23 -0.59
CA ALA A 125 8.26 -1.00 -0.11
C ALA A 125 9.05 0.27 -0.43
N PRO A 126 9.35 0.56 -1.73
CA PRO A 126 10.21 1.67 -2.10
C PRO A 126 9.62 3.01 -1.64
N VAL A 127 10.50 3.90 -1.20
CA VAL A 127 10.13 5.24 -0.70
C VAL A 127 9.65 6.15 -1.84
N SER A 128 10.20 5.95 -3.05
CA SER A 128 9.90 6.76 -4.23
C SER A 128 10.02 5.94 -5.51
N ILE A 129 9.53 6.50 -6.61
CA ILE A 129 9.59 5.88 -7.94
C ILE A 129 10.99 6.06 -8.57
N SER A 130 11.62 7.20 -8.30
CA SER A 130 12.96 7.50 -8.80
C SER A 130 13.82 8.14 -7.70
N GLU A 131 15.13 8.14 -7.90
CA GLU A 131 16.08 8.79 -7.00
C GLU A 131 15.78 10.29 -6.83
N ALA A 132 15.36 10.97 -7.91
CA ALA A 132 15.02 12.39 -7.88
C ALA A 132 13.80 12.72 -6.99
N ASP A 133 12.90 11.76 -6.80
CA ASP A 133 11.69 11.91 -5.98
C ASP A 133 11.92 11.50 -4.51
N CYS A 134 13.11 10.95 -4.20
CA CYS A 134 13.41 10.52 -2.84
C CYS A 134 13.66 11.75 -1.94
N PRO A 135 12.98 11.88 -0.78
CA PRO A 135 13.22 12.97 0.14
C PRO A 135 14.68 13.03 0.58
N ALA A 136 15.30 14.21 0.49
CA ALA A 136 16.72 14.38 0.83
C ALA A 136 17.07 13.95 2.26
N GLU A 137 16.15 14.13 3.19
CA GLU A 137 16.31 13.70 4.59
C GLU A 137 16.40 12.17 4.74
N VAL A 138 15.66 11.42 3.91
CA VAL A 138 15.71 9.94 3.88
C VAL A 138 17.06 9.49 3.33
N VAL A 139 17.51 10.09 2.22
CA VAL A 139 18.81 9.79 1.61
C VAL A 139 19.95 10.05 2.60
N GLU A 140 19.91 11.20 3.29
CA GLU A 140 20.93 11.57 4.26
C GLU A 140 20.91 10.65 5.49
N HIS A 141 19.74 10.24 5.95
CA HIS A 141 19.60 9.31 7.07
C HIS A 141 20.19 7.94 6.70
N GLU A 142 19.81 7.38 5.57
CA GLU A 142 20.31 6.09 5.09
C GLU A 142 21.82 6.12 4.81
N ARG A 143 22.33 7.24 4.29
CA ARG A 143 23.77 7.44 4.10
C ARG A 143 24.53 7.35 5.43
N LYS A 144 24.05 8.01 6.48
CA LYS A 144 24.67 7.95 7.82
C LYS A 144 24.70 6.52 8.36
N ILE A 145 23.57 5.80 8.23
CA ILE A 145 23.49 4.39 8.66
C ILE A 145 24.50 3.53 7.89
N ALA A 146 24.57 3.70 6.56
CA ALA A 146 25.51 2.96 5.73
C ALA A 146 26.97 3.24 6.11
N VAL A 147 27.34 4.51 6.34
CA VAL A 147 28.69 4.89 6.77
C VAL A 147 29.04 4.29 8.15
N GLU A 148 28.09 4.33 9.10
CA GLU A 148 28.31 3.72 10.42
C GLU A 148 28.47 2.21 10.33
N ALA A 149 27.66 1.53 9.53
CA ALA A 149 27.79 0.10 9.29
C ALA A 149 29.14 -0.26 8.66
N MET A 150 29.61 0.56 7.69
CA MET A 150 30.92 0.36 7.07
C MET A 150 32.08 0.57 8.07
N LYS A 151 31.96 1.50 9.03
CA LYS A 151 32.97 1.70 10.08
C LYS A 151 33.13 0.49 11.00
N GLN A 152 32.08 -0.32 11.14
CA GLN A 152 32.12 -1.55 11.95
C GLN A 152 32.81 -2.73 11.24
N ASP A 153 32.97 -2.67 9.92
CA ASP A 153 33.71 -3.68 9.17
C ASP A 153 35.23 -3.49 9.37
N PRO A 154 35.98 -4.50 9.87
CA PRO A 154 37.42 -4.43 10.06
C PRO A 154 38.20 -4.02 8.82
N LYS A 155 37.67 -4.32 7.61
CA LYS A 155 38.32 -3.95 6.33
C LYS A 155 38.25 -2.45 6.05
N ASN A 156 37.36 -1.75 6.71
CA ASN A 156 37.11 -0.32 6.52
C ASN A 156 37.53 0.53 7.73
N ALA A 157 37.87 -0.07 8.86
CA ALA A 157 38.13 0.60 10.14
C ALA A 157 39.16 1.73 10.07
N ASN A 158 40.09 1.68 9.10
CA ASN A 158 41.13 2.68 8.91
C ASN A 158 40.87 3.65 7.71
N LYS A 159 39.69 3.57 7.09
CA LYS A 159 39.38 4.45 5.95
C LYS A 159 38.77 5.77 6.47
N PRO A 160 39.20 6.92 5.92
CA PRO A 160 38.54 8.20 6.22
C PRO A 160 37.06 8.19 5.83
N GLU A 161 36.23 8.90 6.58
CA GLU A 161 34.77 9.00 6.35
C GLU A 161 34.45 9.45 4.93
N ALA A 162 35.17 10.44 4.39
CA ALA A 162 35.02 10.92 3.02
C ALA A 162 35.27 9.86 1.93
N ILE A 163 35.94 8.74 2.26
CA ILE A 163 36.09 7.60 1.37
C ILE A 163 34.93 6.62 1.54
N LEU A 164 34.44 6.43 2.78
CA LEU A 164 33.29 5.58 3.08
C LEU A 164 32.00 6.10 2.42
N GLU A 165 31.85 7.44 2.37
CA GLU A 165 30.71 8.10 1.69
C GLU A 165 30.70 7.94 0.17
N LYS A 166 31.79 7.46 -0.44
CA LYS A 166 31.94 7.27 -1.89
C LYS A 166 31.83 5.80 -2.33
N ILE A 167 31.76 4.89 -1.37
CA ILE A 167 31.61 3.46 -1.58
C ILE A 167 30.13 3.10 -1.59
#